data_cce1d680aa94d45988f4cf0f2c21e24e
#
_entry.id   cce1d680aa94d45988f4cf0f2c21e24e
#
_cell.length_a   1.000
_cell.length_b   1.000
_cell.length_c   1.000
_cell.angle_alpha   90.00
_cell.angle_beta   90.00
_cell.angle_gamma   90.00
#
_symmetry.space_group_name_H-M   'P 1'
#
loop_
_entity.id
_entity.type
_entity.pdbx_description
1 polymer ?
#
loop_
_entity_poly.entity_id
_entity_poly.type
_entity_poly.pdbx_seq_one_letter_code
_entity_poly.pdbx_strand_id
1 'polypeptide(L)'
;GLDFDGEERLSDITNNIDNLILQAPKFKIWCSWQGAKKAAVDSKLAHAVEALENGILTPSETESQVLTAFCRWLAPQLIDASDILVNFKSSNHEQLISEFRDLDAAIAANTSKYVAGLIANRSPDPFGKDSPKEFSILARELQKKQRHKPVRQLFLEMGTRVLDLTPCMMMSPLSVAQFLPSSFKGFDLVVFDEASQMTTWDSVGAIARGQNVIVVGDPKQMPPTSFFSGAVSDDNPDEEDLESILDQALAARLPHLRLQGHYRSRHETLIAFSNSKYYENALITYPSCDTKESAVSLHRVQGVYSKGKGRNNPIEAKAVVNEITRRLLDPVLQEKSIGVVTLNTDQQRTIEDQLDVARRKYPQIETFFNSTDSYDGVFIKNLESVQGDERDVIILSLGYGPTEPGGNTMSMNFGPLNKSGGERRLNVAITRATTEILVFVSFDSSMIDLSRSSALAVEHLKHY
;
A
#
# COMPACT_ATOMS: atom_id res chain seq x y z
N GLY A 1 -50.89 37.70 -8.95
CA GLY A 1 -52.26 38.04 -9.31
C GLY A 1 -52.30 39.51 -9.66
N LEU A 2 -52.96 39.86 -10.74
CA LEU A 2 -53.29 41.25 -11.04
C LEU A 2 -54.47 41.58 -10.11
N ASP A 3 -54.24 42.37 -9.09
CA ASP A 3 -55.32 43.04 -8.35
C ASP A 3 -55.76 44.28 -9.21
N PHE A 4 -56.93 44.20 -9.80
CA PHE A 4 -57.50 45.32 -10.44
C PHE A 4 -58.32 46.16 -9.45
N ASP A 5 -57.68 47.21 -8.92
CA ASP A 5 -58.45 48.28 -8.30
C ASP A 5 -59.18 49.08 -9.38
N GLY A 6 -60.49 49.28 -9.26
CA GLY A 6 -61.38 49.84 -10.32
C GLY A 6 -61.12 51.28 -10.77
N GLU A 7 -59.93 51.85 -10.48
CA GLU A 7 -59.46 53.17 -10.86
C GLU A 7 -58.23 53.19 -11.78
N GLU A 8 -57.73 52.03 -12.25
CA GLU A 8 -56.61 52.00 -13.19
C GLU A 8 -56.97 52.51 -14.58
N ARG A 9 -56.08 53.39 -15.10
CA ARG A 9 -56.27 53.91 -16.48
C ARG A 9 -55.96 52.78 -17.49
N LEU A 10 -56.72 52.80 -18.64
CA LEU A 10 -56.51 51.83 -19.71
C LEU A 10 -55.05 51.75 -20.20
N SER A 11 -54.28 52.83 -20.10
CA SER A 11 -52.87 52.90 -20.39
C SER A 11 -52.00 52.04 -19.44
N ASP A 12 -52.38 51.96 -18.18
CA ASP A 12 -51.61 51.21 -17.13
C ASP A 12 -51.91 49.72 -17.30
N ILE A 13 -53.15 49.37 -17.66
CA ILE A 13 -53.53 47.99 -17.99
C ILE A 13 -52.75 47.50 -19.22
N THR A 14 -52.65 48.32 -20.28
CA THR A 14 -51.90 47.96 -21.49
C THR A 14 -50.43 47.77 -21.21
N ASN A 15 -49.84 48.69 -20.46
CA ASN A 15 -48.42 48.57 -20.05
C ASN A 15 -48.16 47.32 -19.18
N ASN A 16 -49.07 46.95 -18.31
CA ASN A 16 -49.00 45.74 -17.51
C ASN A 16 -49.06 44.46 -18.35
N ILE A 17 -49.97 44.47 -19.38
CA ILE A 17 -50.11 43.34 -20.35
C ILE A 17 -48.81 43.20 -21.18
N ASP A 18 -48.28 44.30 -21.71
CA ASP A 18 -47.07 44.31 -22.49
C ASP A 18 -45.88 43.81 -21.69
N ASN A 19 -45.79 44.24 -20.42
CA ASN A 19 -44.78 43.71 -19.50
C ASN A 19 -44.93 42.20 -19.24
N LEU A 20 -46.13 41.68 -19.11
CA LEU A 20 -46.41 40.26 -18.95
C LEU A 20 -46.03 39.47 -20.20
N ILE A 21 -46.33 39.99 -21.40
CA ILE A 21 -45.94 39.38 -22.68
C ILE A 21 -44.40 39.32 -22.78
N LEU A 22 -43.72 40.40 -22.41
CA LEU A 22 -42.24 40.46 -22.42
C LEU A 22 -41.60 39.46 -21.45
N GLN A 23 -42.28 39.14 -20.34
CA GLN A 23 -41.81 38.19 -19.34
C GLN A 23 -42.29 36.74 -19.58
N ALA A 24 -43.14 36.49 -20.57
CA ALA A 24 -43.67 35.17 -20.88
C ALA A 24 -42.59 34.08 -21.03
N PRO A 25 -41.41 34.33 -21.64
CA PRO A 25 -40.34 33.34 -21.70
C PRO A 25 -39.81 32.91 -20.34
N LYS A 26 -39.93 33.76 -19.31
CA LYS A 26 -39.46 33.47 -17.94
C LYS A 26 -40.49 32.70 -17.11
N PHE A 27 -41.72 32.56 -17.60
CA PHE A 27 -42.83 31.93 -16.85
C PHE A 27 -42.56 30.46 -16.53
N LYS A 28 -41.97 29.73 -17.45
CA LYS A 28 -41.57 28.32 -17.21
C LYS A 28 -40.53 28.20 -16.09
N ILE A 29 -39.57 29.12 -16.06
CA ILE A 29 -38.54 29.15 -15.02
C ILE A 29 -39.17 29.51 -13.68
N TRP A 30 -40.10 30.48 -13.67
CA TRP A 30 -40.83 30.86 -12.46
C TRP A 30 -41.67 29.72 -11.90
N CYS A 31 -42.40 28.96 -12.76
CA CYS A 31 -43.15 27.78 -12.35
C CYS A 31 -42.22 26.69 -11.73
N SER A 32 -41.07 26.45 -12.34
CA SER A 32 -40.07 25.51 -11.80
C SER A 32 -39.57 25.98 -10.47
N TRP A 33 -39.29 27.29 -10.31
CA TRP A 33 -38.89 27.87 -9.02
C TRP A 33 -39.97 27.70 -7.95
N GLN A 34 -41.23 27.99 -8.26
CA GLN A 34 -42.37 27.83 -7.33
C GLN A 34 -42.52 26.36 -6.88
N GLY A 35 -42.31 25.39 -7.78
CA GLY A 35 -42.31 23.97 -7.46
C GLY A 35 -41.18 23.61 -6.50
N ALA A 36 -39.96 24.07 -6.77
CA ALA A 36 -38.80 23.85 -5.93
C ALA A 36 -38.96 24.53 -4.56
N LYS A 37 -39.44 25.75 -4.53
CA LYS A 37 -39.74 26.52 -3.29
C LYS A 37 -40.72 25.75 -2.41
N LYS A 38 -41.83 25.26 -2.98
CA LYS A 38 -42.84 24.49 -2.26
C LYS A 38 -42.18 23.20 -1.64
N ALA A 39 -41.44 22.46 -2.43
CA ALA A 39 -40.76 21.26 -1.97
C ALA A 39 -39.77 21.56 -0.82
N ALA A 40 -39.02 22.65 -0.93
CA ALA A 40 -38.09 23.09 0.11
C ALA A 40 -38.81 23.48 1.43
N VAL A 41 -39.92 24.23 1.32
CA VAL A 41 -40.75 24.61 2.48
C VAL A 41 -41.36 23.38 3.15
N ASP A 42 -41.88 22.43 2.38
CA ASP A 42 -42.42 21.16 2.85
C ASP A 42 -41.32 20.34 3.59
N SER A 43 -40.05 20.47 3.16
CA SER A 43 -38.88 19.89 3.76
C SER A 43 -38.29 20.72 4.92
N LYS A 44 -39.00 21.71 5.45
CA LYS A 44 -38.61 22.58 6.57
C LYS A 44 -37.42 23.52 6.28
N LEU A 45 -37.14 23.82 5.00
CA LEU A 45 -36.07 24.73 4.57
C LEU A 45 -36.59 26.14 4.24
N ALA A 46 -37.72 26.56 4.82
CA ALA A 46 -38.38 27.88 4.55
C ALA A 46 -37.40 29.06 4.75
N HIS A 47 -36.60 29.05 5.81
CA HIS A 47 -35.60 30.12 6.08
C HIS A 47 -34.49 30.19 5.04
N ALA A 48 -34.07 29.04 4.48
CA ALA A 48 -33.07 29.01 3.40
C ALA A 48 -33.67 29.62 2.09
N VAL A 49 -34.94 29.34 1.82
CA VAL A 49 -35.67 29.93 0.69
C VAL A 49 -35.79 31.44 0.87
N GLU A 50 -36.17 31.89 2.05
CA GLU A 50 -36.28 33.33 2.36
C GLU A 50 -34.94 34.06 2.22
N ALA A 51 -33.84 33.43 2.71
CA ALA A 51 -32.48 33.96 2.56
C ALA A 51 -32.05 34.08 1.07
N LEU A 52 -32.44 33.11 0.24
CA LEU A 52 -32.21 33.16 -1.20
C LEU A 52 -33.04 34.30 -1.88
N GLU A 53 -34.28 34.42 -1.54
CA GLU A 53 -35.17 35.47 -2.10
C GLU A 53 -34.72 36.87 -1.70
N ASN A 54 -34.21 37.03 -0.50
CA ASN A 54 -33.63 38.29 0.00
C ASN A 54 -32.19 38.55 -0.45
N GLY A 55 -31.58 37.67 -1.23
CA GLY A 55 -30.25 37.84 -1.76
C GLY A 55 -29.15 37.70 -0.67
N ILE A 56 -29.48 37.14 0.51
CA ILE A 56 -28.52 36.86 1.59
C ILE A 56 -27.67 35.66 1.23
N LEU A 57 -28.24 34.67 0.52
CA LEU A 57 -27.55 33.50 0.00
C LEU A 57 -27.49 33.56 -1.50
N THR A 58 -26.35 33.15 -2.08
CA THR A 58 -26.25 32.90 -3.52
C THR A 58 -26.65 31.46 -3.84
N PRO A 59 -27.17 31.16 -5.04
CA PRO A 59 -27.52 29.78 -5.42
C PRO A 59 -26.36 28.79 -5.31
N SER A 60 -25.13 29.23 -5.59
CA SER A 60 -23.91 28.41 -5.52
C SER A 60 -23.46 28.07 -4.09
N GLU A 61 -23.82 28.90 -3.11
CA GLU A 61 -23.43 28.74 -1.71
C GLU A 61 -24.52 28.08 -0.86
N THR A 62 -25.74 28.00 -1.38
CA THR A 62 -26.91 27.57 -0.60
C THR A 62 -26.73 26.19 0.02
N GLU A 63 -26.27 25.21 -0.77
CA GLU A 63 -26.10 23.83 -0.29
C GLU A 63 -25.10 23.77 0.87
N SER A 64 -23.94 24.37 0.71
CA SER A 64 -22.88 24.35 1.73
C SER A 64 -23.27 25.10 3.01
N GLN A 65 -23.98 26.22 2.86
CA GLN A 65 -24.44 27.03 3.98
C GLN A 65 -25.57 26.36 4.77
N VAL A 66 -26.53 25.73 4.07
CA VAL A 66 -27.60 24.95 4.71
C VAL A 66 -27.03 23.75 5.43
N LEU A 67 -26.10 23.01 4.81
CA LEU A 67 -25.44 21.88 5.44
C LEU A 67 -24.64 22.30 6.67
N THR A 68 -23.90 23.40 6.56
CA THR A 68 -23.15 23.96 7.69
C THR A 68 -24.06 24.35 8.85
N ALA A 69 -25.17 25.03 8.55
CA ALA A 69 -26.14 25.41 9.58
C ALA A 69 -26.80 24.19 10.25
N PHE A 70 -27.13 23.18 9.46
CA PHE A 70 -27.68 21.91 9.96
C PHE A 70 -26.67 21.20 10.86
N CYS A 71 -25.43 21.08 10.42
CA CYS A 71 -24.37 20.44 11.23
C CYS A 71 -24.11 21.20 12.53
N ARG A 72 -24.09 22.53 12.51
CA ARG A 72 -23.95 23.37 13.71
C ARG A 72 -25.11 23.21 14.69
N TRP A 73 -26.31 22.99 14.19
CA TRP A 73 -27.48 22.72 15.03
C TRP A 73 -27.46 21.29 15.59
N LEU A 74 -27.09 20.29 14.76
CA LEU A 74 -27.14 18.88 15.12
C LEU A 74 -26.00 18.47 16.07
N ALA A 75 -24.79 19.00 15.86
CA ALA A 75 -23.60 18.58 16.58
C ALA A 75 -23.75 18.70 18.14
N PRO A 76 -24.23 19.80 18.70
CA PRO A 76 -24.43 19.88 20.16
C PRO A 76 -25.39 18.82 20.68
N GLN A 77 -26.47 18.54 19.94
CA GLN A 77 -27.48 17.56 20.37
C GLN A 77 -26.90 16.13 20.36
N LEU A 78 -26.07 15.79 19.38
CA LEU A 78 -25.39 14.50 19.35
C LEU A 78 -24.35 14.39 20.46
N ILE A 79 -23.66 15.50 20.76
CA ILE A 79 -22.69 15.54 21.87
C ILE A 79 -23.44 15.33 23.20
N ASP A 80 -24.49 16.08 23.43
CA ASP A 80 -25.27 16.02 24.69
C ASP A 80 -25.98 14.69 24.88
N ALA A 81 -26.32 13.99 23.78
CA ALA A 81 -26.93 12.67 23.82
C ALA A 81 -25.94 11.52 24.10
N SER A 82 -24.65 11.79 24.11
CA SER A 82 -23.60 10.77 24.28
C SER A 82 -22.78 11.05 25.54
N ASP A 83 -22.86 10.16 26.53
CA ASP A 83 -22.03 10.24 27.74
C ASP A 83 -20.53 10.30 27.47
N ILE A 84 -20.10 9.67 26.38
CA ILE A 84 -18.70 9.66 25.94
C ILE A 84 -18.30 11.05 25.43
N LEU A 85 -19.13 11.65 24.57
CA LEU A 85 -18.82 12.93 23.93
C LEU A 85 -18.92 14.11 24.90
N VAL A 86 -19.89 14.11 25.81
CA VAL A 86 -20.04 15.15 26.86
C VAL A 86 -18.80 15.22 27.73
N ASN A 87 -18.21 14.07 28.07
CA ASN A 87 -17.03 13.99 28.92
C ASN A 87 -15.71 14.04 28.16
N PHE A 88 -15.76 14.09 26.82
CA PHE A 88 -14.56 14.10 25.98
C PHE A 88 -13.82 15.44 26.10
N LYS A 89 -12.55 15.37 26.48
CA LYS A 89 -11.62 16.49 26.44
C LYS A 89 -10.44 16.09 25.57
N SER A 90 -10.24 16.77 24.45
CA SER A 90 -9.16 16.48 23.51
C SER A 90 -7.78 16.44 24.16
N SER A 91 -7.50 17.39 25.06
CA SER A 91 -6.23 17.43 25.81
C SER A 91 -5.98 16.19 26.65
N ASN A 92 -7.01 15.69 27.35
CA ASN A 92 -6.88 14.48 28.15
C ASN A 92 -6.69 13.24 27.25
N HIS A 93 -7.39 13.22 26.12
CA HIS A 93 -7.28 12.11 25.17
C HIS A 93 -5.90 12.07 24.50
N GLU A 94 -5.38 13.22 24.10
CA GLU A 94 -4.02 13.31 23.53
C GLU A 94 -2.94 12.95 24.56
N GLN A 95 -3.12 13.34 25.82
CA GLN A 95 -2.23 12.93 26.89
C GLN A 95 -2.25 11.40 27.07
N LEU A 96 -3.43 10.77 27.10
CA LEU A 96 -3.55 9.30 27.17
C LEU A 96 -2.91 8.60 25.99
N ILE A 97 -3.03 9.14 24.77
CA ILE A 97 -2.35 8.59 23.59
C ILE A 97 -0.83 8.67 23.76
N SER A 98 -0.32 9.80 24.24
CA SER A 98 1.12 9.96 24.48
C SER A 98 1.62 8.99 25.54
N GLU A 99 0.93 8.91 26.69
CA GLU A 99 1.26 7.97 27.77
C GLU A 99 1.21 6.51 27.30
N PHE A 100 0.21 6.16 26.48
CA PHE A 100 0.11 4.81 25.89
C PHE A 100 1.33 4.50 25.00
N ARG A 101 1.70 5.43 24.12
CA ARG A 101 2.86 5.26 23.24
C ARG A 101 4.17 5.07 24.02
N ASP A 102 4.35 5.88 25.09
CA ASP A 102 5.55 5.79 25.93
C ASP A 102 5.59 4.46 26.69
N LEU A 103 4.44 4.00 27.20
CA LEU A 103 4.33 2.71 27.88
C LEU A 103 4.54 1.53 26.91
N ASP A 104 3.96 1.60 25.72
CA ASP A 104 4.14 0.55 24.70
C ASP A 104 5.60 0.42 24.28
N ALA A 105 6.27 1.55 24.02
CA ALA A 105 7.70 1.56 23.72
C ALA A 105 8.54 1.03 24.88
N ALA A 106 8.20 1.38 26.13
CA ALA A 106 8.87 0.89 27.33
C ALA A 106 8.67 -0.62 27.53
N ILE A 107 7.45 -1.12 27.27
CA ILE A 107 7.15 -2.56 27.34
C ILE A 107 7.98 -3.32 26.29
N ALA A 108 8.00 -2.84 25.03
CA ALA A 108 8.79 -3.47 23.97
C ALA A 108 10.28 -3.54 24.33
N ALA A 109 10.86 -2.40 24.77
CA ALA A 109 12.27 -2.34 25.17
C ALA A 109 12.59 -3.23 26.38
N ASN A 110 11.70 -3.27 27.40
CA ASN A 110 11.90 -4.09 28.59
C ASN A 110 11.68 -5.57 28.29
N THR A 111 10.74 -5.92 27.41
CA THR A 111 10.54 -7.31 26.97
C THR A 111 11.79 -7.85 26.28
N SER A 112 12.41 -7.07 25.40
CA SER A 112 13.68 -7.44 24.77
C SER A 112 14.78 -7.72 25.80
N LYS A 113 14.95 -6.82 26.78
CA LYS A 113 15.94 -7.00 27.88
C LYS A 113 15.60 -8.21 28.74
N TYR A 114 14.33 -8.42 29.05
CA TYR A 114 13.88 -9.57 29.83
C TYR A 114 14.18 -10.89 29.13
N VAL A 115 13.87 -11.00 27.84
CA VAL A 115 14.18 -12.18 27.02
C VAL A 115 15.69 -12.41 26.97
N ALA A 116 16.49 -11.36 26.72
CA ALA A 116 17.94 -11.45 26.74
C ALA A 116 18.46 -11.94 28.09
N GLY A 117 17.91 -11.45 29.20
CA GLY A 117 18.25 -11.89 30.57
C GLY A 117 17.90 -13.36 30.81
N LEU A 118 16.74 -13.82 30.33
CA LEU A 118 16.36 -15.24 30.42
C LEU A 118 17.31 -16.15 29.66
N ILE A 119 17.72 -15.77 28.46
CA ILE A 119 18.68 -16.53 27.64
C ILE A 119 20.03 -16.54 28.32
N ALA A 120 20.53 -15.38 28.76
CA ALA A 120 21.81 -15.26 29.44
C ALA A 120 21.87 -16.11 30.71
N ASN A 121 20.78 -16.16 31.49
CA ASN A 121 20.69 -16.96 32.70
C ASN A 121 20.69 -18.49 32.44
N ARG A 122 20.22 -18.91 31.24
CA ARG A 122 20.25 -20.32 30.81
C ARG A 122 21.55 -20.69 30.11
N SER A 123 22.28 -19.70 29.61
CA SER A 123 23.53 -19.92 28.87
C SER A 123 24.62 -20.39 29.84
N PRO A 124 25.19 -21.57 29.66
CA PRO A 124 26.29 -22.02 30.51
C PRO A 124 27.55 -21.22 30.25
N ASP A 125 28.35 -21.00 31.28
CA ASP A 125 29.66 -20.42 31.11
C ASP A 125 30.55 -21.37 30.30
N PRO A 126 31.00 -21.04 29.10
CA PRO A 126 31.79 -21.91 28.24
C PRO A 126 33.16 -22.29 28.88
N PHE A 127 33.60 -21.50 29.84
CA PHE A 127 34.90 -21.67 30.54
C PHE A 127 34.73 -22.15 31.99
N GLY A 128 33.49 -22.36 32.46
CA GLY A 128 33.15 -22.83 33.79
C GLY A 128 33.58 -24.28 34.02
N LYS A 129 33.94 -24.63 35.25
CA LYS A 129 34.38 -25.98 35.61
C LYS A 129 33.27 -27.01 35.42
N ASP A 130 32.00 -26.60 35.56
CA ASP A 130 30.83 -27.46 35.45
C ASP A 130 30.14 -27.33 34.06
N SER A 131 30.81 -26.69 33.07
CA SER A 131 30.31 -26.54 31.74
C SER A 131 30.19 -27.88 31.00
N PRO A 132 29.10 -28.15 30.29
CA PRO A 132 28.99 -29.31 29.43
C PRO A 132 30.18 -29.41 28.45
N LYS A 133 30.59 -30.64 28.14
CA LYS A 133 31.78 -30.89 27.27
C LYS A 133 31.65 -30.25 25.90
N GLU A 134 30.44 -30.15 25.40
CA GLU A 134 30.11 -29.54 24.10
C GLU A 134 30.53 -28.07 24.03
N PHE A 135 30.41 -27.32 25.15
CA PHE A 135 30.84 -25.91 25.18
C PHE A 135 32.35 -25.74 25.18
N SER A 136 33.12 -26.77 25.65
CA SER A 136 34.57 -26.74 25.53
C SER A 136 35.06 -26.77 24.08
N ILE A 137 34.24 -27.26 23.15
CA ILE A 137 34.50 -27.23 21.70
C ILE A 137 34.42 -25.80 21.20
N LEU A 138 33.34 -25.10 21.56
CA LEU A 138 33.13 -23.70 21.20
C LEU A 138 34.21 -22.81 21.82
N ALA A 139 34.54 -22.99 23.10
CA ALA A 139 35.58 -22.25 23.77
C ALA A 139 36.94 -22.38 23.06
N ARG A 140 37.30 -23.59 22.60
CA ARG A 140 38.50 -23.80 21.79
C ARG A 140 38.47 -23.14 20.44
N GLU A 141 37.27 -23.13 19.76
CA GLU A 141 37.15 -22.46 18.47
C GLU A 141 37.25 -20.94 18.60
N LEU A 142 36.69 -20.34 19.67
CA LEU A 142 36.81 -18.91 19.96
C LEU A 142 38.23 -18.44 20.22
N GLN A 143 39.10 -19.33 20.75
CA GLN A 143 40.51 -19.02 21.01
C GLN A 143 41.41 -19.12 19.76
N LYS A 144 40.89 -19.75 18.69
CA LYS A 144 41.65 -19.87 17.43
C LYS A 144 41.66 -18.55 16.68
N LYS A 145 42.78 -18.22 16.06
CA LYS A 145 42.92 -17.08 15.15
C LYS A 145 42.66 -17.45 13.66
N GLN A 146 42.84 -18.73 13.34
CA GLN A 146 42.74 -19.26 11.99
C GLN A 146 42.28 -20.71 12.02
N ARG A 147 41.84 -21.25 10.85
CA ARG A 147 41.43 -22.65 10.67
C ARG A 147 40.27 -23.05 11.61
N HIS A 148 39.26 -22.19 11.68
CA HIS A 148 38.02 -22.51 12.37
C HIS A 148 37.32 -23.72 11.72
N LYS A 149 36.63 -24.50 12.55
CA LYS A 149 35.76 -25.55 12.05
C LYS A 149 34.61 -24.96 11.21
N PRO A 150 34.17 -25.66 10.15
CA PRO A 150 32.94 -25.31 9.47
C PRO A 150 31.74 -25.25 10.43
N VAL A 151 30.84 -24.31 10.25
CA VAL A 151 29.65 -24.12 11.11
C VAL A 151 28.84 -25.40 11.23
N ARG A 152 28.64 -26.14 10.13
CA ARG A 152 27.96 -27.45 10.13
C ARG A 152 28.60 -28.46 11.08
N GLN A 153 29.92 -28.50 11.14
CA GLN A 153 30.63 -29.41 12.03
C GLN A 153 30.49 -29.01 13.51
N LEU A 154 30.43 -27.70 13.80
CA LEU A 154 30.13 -27.22 15.15
C LEU A 154 28.72 -27.65 15.59
N PHE A 155 27.72 -27.52 14.73
CA PHE A 155 26.37 -27.98 15.02
C PHE A 155 26.28 -29.50 15.23
N LEU A 156 27.07 -30.28 14.48
CA LEU A 156 27.14 -31.73 14.68
C LEU A 156 27.76 -32.11 16.05
N GLU A 157 28.84 -31.43 16.46
CA GLU A 157 29.57 -31.74 17.68
C GLU A 157 28.86 -31.18 18.93
N MET A 158 28.21 -30.02 18.84
CA MET A 158 27.47 -29.42 19.94
C MET A 158 26.07 -30.00 20.10
N GLY A 159 25.50 -30.53 19.02
CA GLY A 159 24.13 -31.03 19.01
C GLY A 159 23.12 -29.96 19.43
N THR A 160 22.09 -30.33 20.18
CA THR A 160 21.05 -29.42 20.65
C THR A 160 21.53 -28.40 21.69
N ARG A 161 22.74 -28.56 22.26
CA ARG A 161 23.31 -27.60 23.20
C ARG A 161 23.55 -26.21 22.60
N VAL A 162 23.60 -26.10 21.29
CA VAL A 162 23.68 -24.81 20.61
C VAL A 162 22.46 -23.94 20.90
N LEU A 163 21.29 -24.55 21.19
CA LEU A 163 20.07 -23.84 21.53
C LEU A 163 20.08 -23.17 22.91
N ASP A 164 20.99 -23.61 23.80
CA ASP A 164 21.20 -22.92 25.06
C ASP A 164 21.83 -21.53 24.85
N LEU A 165 22.51 -21.31 23.71
CA LEU A 165 23.10 -20.03 23.32
C LEU A 165 22.21 -19.25 22.35
N THR A 166 21.63 -19.93 21.37
CA THR A 166 20.81 -19.33 20.31
C THR A 166 19.50 -20.12 20.15
N PRO A 167 18.53 -19.90 21.03
CA PRO A 167 17.26 -20.64 20.99
C PRO A 167 16.38 -20.28 19.79
N CYS A 168 16.62 -19.12 19.16
CA CYS A 168 15.94 -18.67 17.95
C CYS A 168 16.97 -18.49 16.83
N MET A 169 16.66 -19.06 15.65
CA MET A 169 17.51 -18.97 14.46
C MET A 169 16.68 -18.53 13.27
N MET A 170 17.09 -17.41 12.64
CA MET A 170 16.51 -16.94 11.37
C MET A 170 17.41 -17.44 10.23
N MET A 171 16.87 -18.31 9.38
CA MET A 171 17.60 -18.96 8.31
C MET A 171 16.72 -19.14 7.08
N SER A 172 17.29 -19.03 5.88
CA SER A 172 16.61 -19.51 4.68
C SER A 172 16.57 -21.05 4.68
N PRO A 173 15.61 -21.67 3.95
CA PRO A 173 15.56 -23.13 3.80
C PRO A 173 16.90 -23.74 3.32
N LEU A 174 17.57 -23.06 2.38
CA LEU A 174 18.88 -23.46 1.90
C LEU A 174 19.93 -23.43 3.02
N SER A 175 19.95 -22.37 3.84
CA SER A 175 20.87 -22.27 4.98
C SER A 175 20.60 -23.35 6.02
N VAL A 176 19.32 -23.70 6.26
CA VAL A 176 18.95 -24.82 7.13
C VAL A 176 19.55 -26.13 6.60
N ALA A 177 19.41 -26.40 5.31
CA ALA A 177 19.96 -27.62 4.69
C ALA A 177 21.50 -27.64 4.73
N GLN A 178 22.14 -26.49 4.56
CA GLN A 178 23.60 -26.35 4.54
C GLN A 178 24.22 -26.47 5.92
N PHE A 179 23.67 -25.82 6.93
CA PHE A 179 24.32 -25.67 8.24
C PHE A 179 23.78 -26.62 9.30
N LEU A 180 22.49 -26.92 9.31
CA LEU A 180 21.92 -27.82 10.30
C LEU A 180 21.99 -29.29 9.83
N PRO A 181 22.56 -30.20 10.61
CA PRO A 181 22.53 -31.62 10.29
C PRO A 181 21.09 -32.16 10.15
N SER A 182 20.89 -33.19 9.31
CA SER A 182 19.58 -33.83 9.18
C SER A 182 19.07 -34.50 10.45
N SER A 183 20.02 -34.89 11.32
CA SER A 183 19.74 -35.47 12.65
C SER A 183 19.36 -34.41 13.71
N PHE A 184 19.51 -33.13 13.42
CA PHE A 184 19.17 -32.05 14.34
C PHE A 184 17.66 -31.94 14.51
N LYS A 185 17.15 -32.26 15.67
CA LYS A 185 15.71 -32.21 16.04
C LYS A 185 15.56 -31.50 17.38
N GLY A 186 15.84 -30.20 17.40
CA GLY A 186 15.89 -29.45 18.65
C GLY A 186 14.91 -28.31 18.79
N PHE A 187 14.24 -27.93 17.70
CA PHE A 187 13.29 -26.81 17.75
C PHE A 187 11.92 -27.28 18.20
N ASP A 188 11.30 -26.55 19.11
CA ASP A 188 9.90 -26.74 19.50
C ASP A 188 8.96 -26.26 18.41
N LEU A 189 9.36 -25.21 17.65
CA LEU A 189 8.56 -24.56 16.65
C LEU A 189 9.41 -24.13 15.44
N VAL A 190 8.90 -24.40 14.25
CA VAL A 190 9.38 -23.83 12.98
C VAL A 190 8.33 -22.89 12.46
N VAL A 191 8.72 -21.66 12.16
CA VAL A 191 7.84 -20.63 11.58
C VAL A 191 8.33 -20.32 10.17
N PHE A 192 7.46 -20.49 9.19
CA PHE A 192 7.70 -20.01 7.84
C PHE A 192 7.03 -18.66 7.68
N ASP A 193 7.78 -17.63 7.37
CA ASP A 193 7.30 -16.32 6.96
C ASP A 193 7.40 -16.18 5.45
N GLU A 194 6.51 -15.41 4.83
CA GLU A 194 6.38 -15.31 3.36
C GLU A 194 6.23 -16.69 2.68
N ALA A 195 5.47 -17.58 3.29
CA ALA A 195 5.34 -18.97 2.86
C ALA A 195 4.71 -19.14 1.48
N SER A 196 4.02 -18.12 0.97
CA SER A 196 3.55 -18.09 -0.42
C SER A 196 4.67 -18.12 -1.45
N GLN A 197 5.90 -17.72 -1.07
CA GLN A 197 7.07 -17.68 -1.95
C GLN A 197 7.98 -18.92 -1.84
N MET A 198 7.66 -19.87 -0.96
CA MET A 198 8.50 -21.04 -0.71
C MET A 198 7.84 -22.29 -1.30
N THR A 199 8.64 -23.06 -2.00
CA THR A 199 8.19 -24.37 -2.50
C THR A 199 8.16 -25.40 -1.36
N THR A 200 7.29 -26.39 -1.50
CA THR A 200 7.15 -27.45 -0.49
C THR A 200 8.45 -28.22 -0.30
N TRP A 201 9.15 -28.57 -1.38
CA TRP A 201 10.38 -29.36 -1.28
C TRP A 201 11.55 -28.63 -0.60
N ASP A 202 11.64 -27.30 -0.74
CA ASP A 202 12.61 -26.48 -0.03
C ASP A 202 12.32 -26.45 1.48
N SER A 203 11.05 -26.52 1.84
CA SER A 203 10.55 -26.36 3.21
C SER A 203 10.64 -27.64 4.06
N VAL A 204 10.55 -28.83 3.43
CA VAL A 204 10.53 -30.14 4.11
C VAL A 204 11.73 -30.31 5.07
N GLY A 205 12.90 -29.87 4.63
CA GLY A 205 14.12 -29.96 5.46
C GLY A 205 14.02 -29.14 6.74
N ALA A 206 13.39 -27.98 6.72
CA ALA A 206 13.18 -27.16 7.91
C ALA A 206 12.09 -27.77 8.82
N ILE A 207 10.97 -28.22 8.26
CA ILE A 207 9.87 -28.88 8.99
C ILE A 207 10.42 -30.06 9.80
N ALA A 208 11.27 -30.89 9.18
CA ALA A 208 11.84 -32.08 9.82
C ALA A 208 12.71 -31.80 11.05
N ARG A 209 13.05 -30.54 11.34
CA ARG A 209 13.89 -30.12 12.49
C ARG A 209 13.10 -29.56 13.66
N GLY A 210 11.78 -29.44 13.54
CA GLY A 210 10.88 -28.96 14.60
C GLY A 210 9.84 -29.97 14.99
N GLN A 211 9.17 -29.70 16.11
CA GLN A 211 8.05 -30.49 16.61
C GLN A 211 6.70 -29.96 16.11
N ASN A 212 6.62 -28.63 15.96
CA ASN A 212 5.42 -27.93 15.49
C ASN A 212 5.80 -27.00 14.34
N VAL A 213 4.81 -26.66 13.50
CA VAL A 213 4.98 -25.73 12.38
C VAL A 213 3.90 -24.68 12.36
N ILE A 214 4.28 -23.45 12.09
CA ILE A 214 3.38 -22.35 11.72
C ILE A 214 3.79 -21.88 10.31
N VAL A 215 2.80 -21.79 9.43
CA VAL A 215 2.99 -21.34 8.05
C VAL A 215 2.28 -20.00 7.90
N VAL A 216 3.05 -18.92 7.72
CA VAL A 216 2.54 -17.55 7.58
C VAL A 216 2.78 -17.08 6.16
N GLY A 217 1.73 -16.56 5.52
CA GLY A 217 1.82 -16.06 4.15
C GLY A 217 0.48 -15.57 3.64
N ASP A 218 0.49 -15.04 2.43
CA ASP A 218 -0.68 -14.50 1.78
C ASP A 218 -0.86 -15.15 0.39
N PRO A 219 -1.92 -15.94 0.17
CA PRO A 219 -2.17 -16.62 -1.11
C PRO A 219 -2.55 -15.63 -2.23
N LYS A 220 -2.77 -14.35 -1.92
CA LYS A 220 -3.06 -13.26 -2.87
C LYS A 220 -1.82 -12.44 -3.23
N GLN A 221 -0.65 -12.84 -2.72
CA GLN A 221 0.67 -12.32 -3.10
C GLN A 221 1.42 -13.31 -3.98
N MET A 222 2.66 -12.98 -4.36
CA MET A 222 3.37 -13.75 -5.38
C MET A 222 3.66 -15.18 -4.93
N PRO A 223 3.49 -16.16 -5.83
CA PRO A 223 3.89 -17.54 -5.62
C PRO A 223 5.41 -17.70 -5.77
N PRO A 224 5.97 -18.90 -5.45
CA PRO A 224 7.37 -19.18 -5.70
C PRO A 224 7.66 -19.06 -7.20
N THR A 225 8.70 -18.32 -7.55
CA THR A 225 9.18 -18.23 -8.92
C THR A 225 10.32 -19.22 -9.15
N SER A 226 10.48 -19.69 -10.38
CA SER A 226 11.59 -20.57 -10.79
C SER A 226 12.94 -19.86 -10.85
N PHE A 227 13.10 -18.79 -10.08
CA PHE A 227 14.28 -17.92 -10.05
C PHE A 227 15.61 -18.66 -9.81
N PHE A 228 15.57 -19.85 -9.22
CA PHE A 228 16.75 -20.69 -8.95
C PHE A 228 17.11 -21.66 -10.10
N SER A 229 16.29 -21.74 -11.13
CA SER A 229 16.52 -22.70 -12.24
C SER A 229 17.25 -22.14 -13.46
N GLY A 230 17.85 -20.96 -13.37
CA GLY A 230 18.75 -20.40 -14.38
C GLY A 230 18.15 -19.27 -15.21
N ALA A 231 18.96 -18.24 -15.41
CA ALA A 231 18.79 -17.07 -16.28
C ALA A 231 17.34 -16.65 -16.55
N VAL A 232 16.82 -15.83 -15.65
CA VAL A 232 15.53 -15.14 -15.86
C VAL A 232 15.66 -14.22 -17.06
N SER A 233 15.04 -14.61 -18.18
CA SER A 233 14.71 -13.66 -19.23
C SER A 233 13.22 -13.37 -19.14
N ASP A 234 12.83 -12.10 -19.16
CA ASP A 234 11.42 -11.64 -19.25
C ASP A 234 10.65 -12.24 -20.44
N ASP A 235 11.33 -13.01 -21.27
CA ASP A 235 10.88 -13.59 -22.52
C ASP A 235 10.52 -15.08 -22.45
N ASN A 236 10.62 -15.73 -21.29
CA ASN A 236 10.30 -17.16 -21.23
C ASN A 236 8.79 -17.34 -20.96
N PRO A 237 7.97 -17.70 -21.97
CA PRO A 237 6.52 -17.84 -21.80
C PRO A 237 6.12 -19.08 -20.97
N ASP A 238 7.08 -19.98 -20.65
CA ASP A 238 6.85 -21.28 -20.02
C ASP A 238 7.14 -21.26 -18.50
N GLU A 239 7.36 -20.08 -17.87
CA GLU A 239 7.48 -19.99 -16.42
C GLU A 239 6.09 -20.17 -15.79
N GLU A 240 5.80 -21.38 -15.36
CA GLU A 240 4.63 -21.68 -14.53
C GLU A 240 4.90 -21.28 -13.06
N ASP A 241 3.90 -20.68 -12.41
CA ASP A 241 3.90 -20.45 -10.98
C ASP A 241 3.95 -21.80 -10.26
N LEU A 242 4.93 -21.96 -9.37
CA LEU A 242 5.10 -23.18 -8.59
C LEU A 242 4.15 -23.19 -7.40
N GLU A 243 3.76 -24.39 -6.97
CA GLU A 243 2.92 -24.56 -5.79
C GLU A 243 3.74 -24.27 -4.51
N SER A 244 3.18 -23.41 -3.65
CA SER A 244 3.83 -23.02 -2.40
C SER A 244 3.53 -23.96 -1.25
N ILE A 245 4.37 -23.91 -0.20
CA ILE A 245 4.06 -24.62 1.05
C ILE A 245 2.77 -24.10 1.71
N LEU A 246 2.41 -22.83 1.48
CA LEU A 246 1.15 -22.26 1.95
C LEU A 246 -0.04 -22.94 1.26
N ASP A 247 0.03 -23.08 -0.07
CA ASP A 247 -1.03 -23.76 -0.86
C ASP A 247 -1.19 -25.20 -0.41
N GLN A 248 -0.07 -25.91 -0.18
CA GLN A 248 -0.08 -27.28 0.34
C GLN A 248 -0.67 -27.38 1.76
N ALA A 249 -0.33 -26.43 2.63
CA ALA A 249 -0.90 -26.39 3.99
C ALA A 249 -2.42 -26.17 3.96
N LEU A 250 -2.89 -25.29 3.08
CA LEU A 250 -4.33 -25.05 2.86
C LEU A 250 -5.03 -26.28 2.26
N ALA A 251 -4.42 -26.92 1.25
CA ALA A 251 -4.95 -28.14 0.63
C ALA A 251 -5.01 -29.31 1.64
N ALA A 252 -4.03 -29.41 2.53
CA ALA A 252 -4.00 -30.37 3.62
C ALA A 252 -5.02 -30.04 4.75
N ARG A 253 -5.75 -28.95 4.64
CA ARG A 253 -6.74 -28.47 5.63
C ARG A 253 -6.14 -28.29 7.03
N LEU A 254 -4.91 -27.80 7.13
CA LEU A 254 -4.38 -27.40 8.42
C LEU A 254 -5.24 -26.28 9.01
N PRO A 255 -5.39 -26.23 10.35
CA PRO A 255 -6.11 -25.13 10.99
C PRO A 255 -5.53 -23.79 10.54
N HIS A 256 -6.37 -22.90 10.03
CA HIS A 256 -5.93 -21.60 9.55
C HIS A 256 -6.72 -20.45 10.18
N LEU A 257 -6.04 -19.36 10.39
CA LEU A 257 -6.60 -18.10 10.88
C LEU A 257 -6.20 -16.99 9.90
N ARG A 258 -7.15 -16.13 9.58
CA ARG A 258 -6.92 -14.97 8.73
C ARG A 258 -6.73 -13.73 9.59
N LEU A 259 -5.61 -13.04 9.40
CA LEU A 259 -5.41 -11.70 9.97
C LEU A 259 -6.32 -10.71 9.22
N GLN A 260 -7.14 -9.98 9.97
CA GLN A 260 -8.12 -9.06 9.39
C GLN A 260 -7.69 -7.59 9.52
N GLY A 261 -6.89 -7.25 10.53
CA GLY A 261 -6.45 -5.87 10.75
C GLY A 261 -5.39 -5.42 9.74
N HIS A 262 -5.69 -4.37 8.98
CA HIS A 262 -4.71 -3.74 8.08
C HIS A 262 -4.16 -2.48 8.75
N TYR A 263 -2.86 -2.44 9.03
CA TYR A 263 -2.19 -1.34 9.74
C TYR A 263 -1.14 -0.59 8.91
N ARG A 264 -0.66 -1.18 7.79
CA ARG A 264 0.41 -0.59 6.96
C ARG A 264 0.00 0.76 6.37
N SER A 265 -1.18 0.82 5.74
CA SER A 265 -1.65 2.01 5.05
C SER A 265 -2.19 3.05 6.04
N ARG A 266 -1.63 4.25 5.99
CA ARG A 266 -2.10 5.40 6.80
C ARG A 266 -3.38 6.03 6.24
N HIS A 267 -3.77 5.67 5.03
CA HIS A 267 -5.00 6.11 4.39
C HIS A 267 -5.70 4.89 3.76
N GLU A 268 -7.01 4.76 3.99
CA GLU A 268 -7.79 3.60 3.56
C GLU A 268 -7.83 3.40 2.05
N THR A 269 -7.71 4.46 1.24
CA THR A 269 -7.71 4.34 -0.23
C THR A 269 -6.55 3.54 -0.78
N LEU A 270 -5.43 3.45 -0.03
CA LEU A 270 -4.27 2.65 -0.44
C LEU A 270 -4.54 1.15 -0.48
N ILE A 271 -5.48 0.67 0.33
CA ILE A 271 -5.83 -0.75 0.39
C ILE A 271 -7.23 -1.05 -0.13
N ALA A 272 -8.07 -0.04 -0.34
CA ALA A 272 -9.49 -0.22 -0.69
C ALA A 272 -9.68 -1.07 -1.94
N PHE A 273 -8.91 -0.82 -3.00
CA PHE A 273 -8.98 -1.62 -4.23
C PHE A 273 -8.61 -3.08 -3.97
N SER A 274 -7.48 -3.33 -3.30
CA SER A 274 -7.02 -4.67 -2.97
C SER A 274 -8.00 -5.38 -2.04
N ASN A 275 -8.55 -4.69 -1.05
CA ASN A 275 -9.56 -5.24 -0.15
C ASN A 275 -10.79 -5.72 -0.92
N SER A 276 -11.27 -4.91 -1.86
CA SER A 276 -12.42 -5.27 -2.70
C SER A 276 -12.14 -6.42 -3.67
N LYS A 277 -10.99 -6.40 -4.38
CA LYS A 277 -10.72 -7.35 -5.47
C LYS A 277 -10.08 -8.66 -5.00
N TYR A 278 -9.30 -8.64 -3.93
CA TYR A 278 -8.50 -9.79 -3.50
C TYR A 278 -8.88 -10.35 -2.13
N TYR A 279 -9.42 -9.50 -1.24
CA TYR A 279 -9.67 -9.88 0.15
C TYR A 279 -11.15 -9.84 0.56
N GLU A 280 -12.09 -9.78 -0.42
CA GLU A 280 -13.53 -9.92 -0.20
C GLU A 280 -14.12 -8.87 0.76
N ASN A 281 -13.48 -7.68 0.85
CA ASN A 281 -13.74 -6.64 1.83
C ASN A 281 -13.62 -7.10 3.30
N ALA A 282 -12.84 -8.15 3.56
CA ALA A 282 -12.69 -8.70 4.90
C ALA A 282 -11.57 -8.02 5.72
N LEU A 283 -10.75 -7.16 5.10
CA LEU A 283 -9.74 -6.40 5.83
C LEU A 283 -10.39 -5.22 6.55
N ILE A 284 -10.11 -5.12 7.84
CA ILE A 284 -10.53 -4.01 8.70
C ILE A 284 -9.48 -2.92 8.58
N THR A 285 -9.90 -1.76 8.10
CA THR A 285 -9.05 -0.56 8.00
C THR A 285 -9.43 0.43 9.09
N TYR A 286 -8.48 1.27 9.48
CA TYR A 286 -8.71 2.34 10.43
C TYR A 286 -8.84 3.66 9.67
N PRO A 287 -9.84 4.51 10.00
CA PRO A 287 -10.01 5.78 9.31
C PRO A 287 -8.79 6.67 9.51
N SER A 288 -8.36 7.31 8.43
CA SER A 288 -7.30 8.31 8.47
C SER A 288 -7.79 9.62 9.09
N CYS A 289 -6.91 10.31 9.81
CA CYS A 289 -7.14 11.70 10.20
C CYS A 289 -6.78 12.69 9.08
N ASP A 290 -6.23 12.24 7.97
CA ASP A 290 -5.94 13.06 6.79
C ASP A 290 -7.25 13.39 6.06
N THR A 291 -7.44 14.67 5.74
CA THR A 291 -8.64 15.17 5.05
C THR A 291 -8.57 15.03 3.53
N LYS A 292 -7.52 14.42 2.99
CA LYS A 292 -7.41 14.15 1.56
C LYS A 292 -8.49 13.16 1.12
N GLU A 293 -9.06 13.38 -0.04
CA GLU A 293 -10.04 12.46 -0.63
C GLU A 293 -9.40 11.12 -1.03
N SER A 294 -8.15 11.14 -1.47
CA SER A 294 -7.41 9.95 -1.89
C SER A 294 -5.90 10.11 -1.68
N ALA A 295 -5.26 9.05 -1.23
CA ALA A 295 -3.81 8.91 -1.20
C ALA A 295 -3.24 8.26 -2.48
N VAL A 296 -4.09 7.96 -3.45
CA VAL A 296 -3.72 7.45 -4.78
C VAL A 296 -3.95 8.55 -5.80
N SER A 297 -2.94 8.89 -6.59
CA SER A 297 -3.02 9.93 -7.61
C SER A 297 -2.53 9.44 -8.97
N LEU A 298 -3.24 9.84 -10.04
CA LEU A 298 -2.92 9.48 -11.42
C LEU A 298 -2.19 10.63 -12.11
N HIS A 299 -0.98 10.34 -12.60
CA HIS A 299 -0.12 11.27 -13.33
C HIS A 299 -0.03 10.87 -14.80
N ARG A 300 -0.77 11.57 -15.66
CA ARG A 300 -0.75 11.34 -17.10
C ARG A 300 0.45 12.00 -17.75
N VAL A 301 1.20 11.22 -18.53
CA VAL A 301 2.37 11.64 -19.27
C VAL A 301 2.13 11.42 -20.76
N GLN A 302 2.51 12.38 -21.62
CA GLN A 302 2.43 12.23 -23.08
C GLN A 302 3.63 11.39 -23.57
N GLY A 303 3.71 10.14 -23.08
CA GLY A 303 4.81 9.23 -23.38
C GLY A 303 4.54 8.35 -24.59
N VAL A 304 5.61 7.79 -25.16
CA VAL A 304 5.57 6.87 -26.29
C VAL A 304 6.28 5.59 -25.88
N TYR A 305 5.61 4.47 -26.08
CA TYR A 305 6.16 3.15 -25.78
C TYR A 305 7.05 2.66 -26.92
N SER A 306 8.31 2.38 -26.64
CA SER A 306 9.29 1.81 -27.58
C SER A 306 9.07 0.31 -27.76
N LYS A 307 8.30 -0.07 -28.76
CA LYS A 307 8.06 -1.49 -29.09
C LYS A 307 9.28 -2.07 -29.79
N GLY A 308 9.79 -3.21 -29.31
CA GLY A 308 10.97 -3.88 -29.90
C GLY A 308 12.18 -3.89 -28.98
N LYS A 309 13.27 -3.26 -29.37
CA LYS A 309 14.55 -3.32 -28.63
C LYS A 309 14.55 -2.63 -27.25
N GLY A 310 13.60 -1.77 -26.95
CA GLY A 310 13.61 -0.97 -25.71
C GLY A 310 12.57 -1.39 -24.68
N ARG A 311 11.38 -1.84 -25.09
CA ARG A 311 10.22 -2.15 -24.22
C ARG A 311 10.02 -1.19 -23.07
N ASN A 312 10.28 0.09 -23.30
CA ASN A 312 10.30 1.15 -22.28
C ASN A 312 9.56 2.40 -22.76
N ASN A 313 9.38 3.33 -21.85
CA ASN A 313 8.82 4.64 -22.13
C ASN A 313 9.74 5.72 -21.52
N PRO A 314 10.73 6.22 -22.28
CA PRO A 314 11.73 7.17 -21.76
C PRO A 314 11.14 8.50 -21.29
N ILE A 315 10.01 8.93 -21.85
CA ILE A 315 9.34 10.18 -21.46
C ILE A 315 8.67 10.02 -20.10
N GLU A 316 8.00 8.88 -19.88
CA GLU A 316 7.41 8.54 -18.58
C GLU A 316 8.52 8.36 -17.52
N ALA A 317 9.62 7.65 -17.86
CA ALA A 317 10.78 7.50 -16.99
C ALA A 317 11.34 8.86 -16.55
N LYS A 318 11.44 9.83 -17.48
CA LYS A 318 11.88 11.19 -17.17
C LYS A 318 10.93 11.92 -16.22
N ALA A 319 9.62 11.73 -16.38
CA ALA A 319 8.63 12.33 -15.49
C ALA A 319 8.76 11.75 -14.07
N VAL A 320 8.96 10.43 -13.95
CA VAL A 320 9.24 9.75 -12.67
C VAL A 320 10.50 10.30 -12.01
N VAL A 321 11.62 10.40 -12.75
CA VAL A 321 12.88 10.93 -12.23
C VAL A 321 12.77 12.39 -11.81
N ASN A 322 12.01 13.19 -12.54
CA ASN A 322 11.73 14.58 -12.16
C ASN A 322 10.96 14.65 -10.83
N GLU A 323 9.96 13.76 -10.62
CA GLU A 323 9.19 13.70 -9.38
C GLU A 323 10.06 13.24 -8.20
N ILE A 324 10.90 12.21 -8.38
CA ILE A 324 11.87 11.79 -7.36
C ILE A 324 12.78 12.98 -6.99
N THR A 325 13.36 13.62 -7.99
CA THR A 325 14.28 14.75 -7.78
C THR A 325 13.59 15.92 -7.08
N ARG A 326 12.36 16.25 -7.48
CA ARG A 326 11.55 17.29 -6.85
C ARG A 326 11.34 17.00 -5.35
N ARG A 327 10.97 15.76 -5.01
CA ARG A 327 10.72 15.36 -3.62
C ARG A 327 12.00 15.39 -2.79
N LEU A 328 13.10 14.90 -3.32
CA LEU A 328 14.38 14.86 -2.59
C LEU A 328 15.00 16.26 -2.40
N LEU A 329 14.59 17.24 -3.21
CA LEU A 329 15.04 18.64 -3.08
C LEU A 329 14.11 19.49 -2.20
N ASP A 330 12.90 19.01 -1.91
CA ASP A 330 11.92 19.71 -1.07
C ASP A 330 12.13 19.33 0.41
N PRO A 331 12.37 20.30 1.33
CA PRO A 331 12.66 20.02 2.73
C PRO A 331 11.59 19.26 3.48
N VAL A 332 10.32 19.35 3.05
CA VAL A 332 9.20 18.66 3.69
C VAL A 332 9.01 17.26 3.08
N LEU A 333 9.11 17.17 1.77
CA LEU A 333 8.85 15.91 1.05
C LEU A 333 10.00 14.91 1.16
N GLN A 334 11.23 15.37 1.38
CA GLN A 334 12.41 14.52 1.53
C GLN A 334 12.40 13.67 2.81
N GLU A 335 11.54 14.00 3.79
CA GLU A 335 11.37 13.20 5.01
C GLU A 335 10.68 11.85 4.76
N LYS A 336 10.02 11.71 3.61
CA LYS A 336 9.31 10.50 3.23
C LYS A 336 10.19 9.60 2.36
N SER A 337 10.26 8.34 2.72
CA SER A 337 10.96 7.33 1.95
C SER A 337 10.26 7.06 0.61
N ILE A 338 11.04 6.82 -0.47
CA ILE A 338 10.52 6.69 -1.84
C ILE A 338 10.90 5.33 -2.42
N GLY A 339 9.93 4.65 -3.02
CA GLY A 339 10.13 3.48 -3.84
C GLY A 339 9.53 3.66 -5.24
N VAL A 340 10.21 3.15 -6.25
CA VAL A 340 9.68 3.10 -7.62
C VAL A 340 9.42 1.65 -7.99
N VAL A 341 8.22 1.39 -8.48
CA VAL A 341 7.82 0.08 -8.98
C VAL A 341 7.50 0.16 -10.46
N THR A 342 8.10 -0.70 -11.26
CA THR A 342 7.88 -0.78 -12.71
C THR A 342 7.28 -2.12 -13.09
N LEU A 343 6.54 -2.17 -14.20
CA LEU A 343 5.95 -3.41 -14.68
C LEU A 343 6.97 -4.33 -15.36
N ASN A 344 8.12 -3.80 -15.83
CA ASN A 344 9.16 -4.58 -16.50
C ASN A 344 10.56 -4.04 -16.20
N THR A 345 11.56 -4.88 -16.45
CA THR A 345 12.99 -4.58 -16.19
C THR A 345 13.55 -3.51 -17.11
N ASP A 346 13.08 -3.38 -18.35
CA ASP A 346 13.59 -2.39 -19.31
C ASP A 346 13.20 -0.96 -18.87
N GLN A 347 11.96 -0.79 -18.35
CA GLN A 347 11.52 0.48 -17.76
C GLN A 347 12.31 0.81 -16.48
N GLN A 348 12.55 -0.21 -15.64
CA GLN A 348 13.38 -0.07 -14.44
C GLN A 348 14.76 0.50 -14.80
N ARG A 349 15.50 -0.15 -15.70
CA ARG A 349 16.81 0.29 -16.16
C ARG A 349 16.79 1.71 -16.74
N THR A 350 15.74 2.02 -17.52
CA THR A 350 15.59 3.36 -18.10
C THR A 350 15.44 4.43 -17.04
N ILE A 351 14.73 4.15 -15.97
CA ILE A 351 14.59 5.07 -14.83
C ILE A 351 15.92 5.16 -14.07
N GLU A 352 16.60 4.04 -13.82
CA GLU A 352 17.92 4.00 -13.17
C GLU A 352 18.95 4.84 -13.93
N ASP A 353 19.08 4.65 -15.26
CA ASP A 353 19.99 5.40 -16.11
C ASP A 353 19.72 6.92 -16.07
N GLN A 354 18.44 7.31 -16.13
CA GLN A 354 18.05 8.72 -16.07
C GLN A 354 18.24 9.31 -14.67
N LEU A 355 18.02 8.53 -13.63
CA LEU A 355 18.25 8.94 -12.25
C LEU A 355 19.73 9.15 -11.97
N ASP A 356 20.62 8.34 -12.53
CA ASP A 356 22.06 8.54 -12.44
C ASP A 356 22.52 9.86 -13.08
N VAL A 357 21.88 10.27 -14.17
CA VAL A 357 22.11 11.60 -14.76
C VAL A 357 21.62 12.71 -13.83
N ALA A 358 20.46 12.53 -13.20
CA ALA A 358 19.91 13.51 -12.26
C ALA A 358 20.78 13.64 -10.99
N ARG A 359 21.31 12.54 -10.45
CA ARG A 359 22.22 12.49 -9.29
C ARG A 359 23.49 13.28 -9.56
N ARG A 360 24.08 13.13 -10.75
CA ARG A 360 25.25 13.94 -11.16
C ARG A 360 24.93 15.43 -11.26
N LYS A 361 23.71 15.77 -11.69
CA LYS A 361 23.26 17.17 -11.81
C LYS A 361 22.93 17.81 -10.46
N TYR A 362 22.43 17.01 -9.50
CA TYR A 362 22.00 17.45 -8.18
C TYR A 362 22.71 16.65 -7.07
N PRO A 363 23.99 16.92 -6.78
CA PRO A 363 24.77 16.12 -5.82
C PRO A 363 24.18 16.04 -4.40
N GLN A 364 23.35 17.01 -4.02
CA GLN A 364 22.70 17.06 -2.72
C GLN A 364 21.72 15.90 -2.48
N ILE A 365 21.21 15.27 -3.55
CA ILE A 365 20.30 14.12 -3.38
C ILE A 365 21.06 12.81 -3.15
N GLU A 366 22.38 12.79 -3.28
CA GLU A 366 23.21 11.58 -3.17
C GLU A 366 23.10 10.91 -1.79
N THR A 367 22.86 11.68 -0.74
CA THR A 367 22.71 11.19 0.63
C THR A 367 21.56 10.19 0.79
N PHE A 368 20.51 10.31 -0.02
CA PHE A 368 19.35 9.41 0.02
C PHE A 368 19.58 8.05 -0.66
N PHE A 369 20.71 7.86 -1.33
CA PHE A 369 21.09 6.61 -1.99
C PHE A 369 22.21 5.87 -1.26
N ASN A 370 22.97 6.56 -0.40
CA ASN A 370 24.14 6.03 0.31
C ASN A 370 23.85 5.70 1.79
N SER A 371 22.59 5.69 2.23
CA SER A 371 22.27 5.36 3.62
C SER A 371 22.70 3.92 3.94
N THR A 372 23.50 3.76 5.01
CA THR A 372 23.92 2.45 5.54
C THR A 372 22.75 1.64 6.08
N ASP A 373 21.64 2.30 6.39
CA ASP A 373 20.37 1.68 6.70
C ASP A 373 19.60 1.45 5.39
N SER A 374 19.75 0.25 4.84
CA SER A 374 19.15 -0.17 3.57
C SER A 374 17.61 -0.09 3.55
N TYR A 375 16.99 0.18 4.70
CA TYR A 375 15.53 0.28 4.83
C TYR A 375 14.96 1.62 4.36
N ASP A 376 15.70 2.72 4.37
CA ASP A 376 15.18 4.06 4.06
C ASP A 376 15.62 4.63 2.70
N GLY A 377 16.55 3.98 2.02
CA GLY A 377 17.05 4.43 0.72
C GLY A 377 16.01 4.37 -0.40
N VAL A 378 16.17 5.25 -1.39
CA VAL A 378 15.38 5.19 -2.64
C VAL A 378 15.67 3.88 -3.36
N PHE A 379 14.64 3.13 -3.70
CA PHE A 379 14.79 1.93 -4.54
C PHE A 379 14.03 2.06 -5.86
N ILE A 380 14.51 1.36 -6.89
CA ILE A 380 13.80 1.16 -8.15
C ILE A 380 13.76 -0.35 -8.39
N LYS A 381 12.56 -0.92 -8.41
CA LYS A 381 12.33 -2.36 -8.54
C LYS A 381 11.23 -2.66 -9.56
N ASN A 382 11.27 -3.84 -10.13
CA ASN A 382 10.16 -4.33 -10.95
C ASN A 382 9.18 -5.17 -10.12
N LEU A 383 8.08 -5.60 -10.75
CA LEU A 383 7.03 -6.39 -10.10
C LEU A 383 7.56 -7.64 -9.41
N GLU A 384 8.55 -8.33 -9.99
CA GLU A 384 9.06 -9.61 -9.48
C GLU A 384 9.97 -9.43 -8.24
N SER A 385 10.53 -8.24 -8.03
CA SER A 385 11.53 -7.98 -6.98
C SER A 385 11.06 -7.09 -5.85
N VAL A 386 9.81 -6.58 -5.89
CA VAL A 386 9.32 -5.58 -4.94
C VAL A 386 8.62 -6.20 -3.71
N GLN A 387 8.37 -7.51 -3.70
CA GLN A 387 7.70 -8.14 -2.56
C GLN A 387 8.58 -8.06 -1.30
N GLY A 388 7.96 -7.77 -0.17
CA GLY A 388 8.64 -7.55 1.11
C GLY A 388 9.08 -6.11 1.36
N ASP A 389 9.21 -5.29 0.32
CA ASP A 389 9.57 -3.87 0.49
C ASP A 389 8.34 -3.01 0.77
N GLU A 390 8.55 -1.89 1.45
CA GLU A 390 7.55 -0.84 1.64
C GLU A 390 8.23 0.52 1.72
N ARG A 391 7.54 1.59 1.32
CA ARG A 391 7.99 2.99 1.47
C ARG A 391 6.77 3.88 1.76
N ASP A 392 7.05 5.07 2.28
CA ASP A 392 6.01 6.07 2.47
C ASP A 392 5.34 6.44 1.15
N VAL A 393 6.14 6.64 0.12
CA VAL A 393 5.69 6.99 -1.22
C VAL A 393 6.10 5.92 -2.21
N ILE A 394 5.13 5.38 -2.93
CA ILE A 394 5.39 4.49 -4.06
C ILE A 394 5.04 5.21 -5.36
N ILE A 395 5.99 5.23 -6.28
CA ILE A 395 5.80 5.69 -7.64
C ILE A 395 5.65 4.46 -8.53
N LEU A 396 4.44 4.22 -9.03
CA LEU A 396 4.17 3.13 -9.95
C LEU A 396 4.29 3.64 -11.38
N SER A 397 5.33 3.22 -12.10
CA SER A 397 5.52 3.51 -13.52
C SER A 397 5.05 2.34 -14.36
N LEU A 398 3.99 2.54 -15.14
CA LEU A 398 3.46 1.48 -15.99
C LEU A 398 4.35 1.19 -17.21
N GLY A 399 4.98 2.21 -17.77
CA GLY A 399 5.96 2.09 -18.85
C GLY A 399 5.38 1.74 -20.22
N TYR A 400 4.09 1.46 -20.30
CA TYR A 400 3.36 1.12 -21.53
C TYR A 400 2.59 2.32 -22.08
N GLY A 401 2.16 2.22 -23.33
CA GLY A 401 1.40 3.27 -23.97
C GLY A 401 1.29 3.12 -25.49
N PRO A 402 0.80 4.16 -26.18
CA PRO A 402 0.82 4.21 -27.64
C PRO A 402 2.26 4.17 -28.17
N THR A 403 2.45 3.60 -29.35
CA THR A 403 3.75 3.55 -30.04
C THR A 403 4.03 4.80 -30.87
N GLU A 404 3.04 5.70 -31.01
CA GLU A 404 3.14 6.96 -31.71
C GLU A 404 2.58 8.09 -30.85
N PRO A 405 3.14 9.31 -30.94
CA PRO A 405 2.63 10.47 -30.21
C PRO A 405 1.15 10.73 -30.50
N GLY A 406 0.32 10.82 -29.48
CA GLY A 406 -1.12 11.05 -29.62
C GLY A 406 -1.92 9.84 -30.18
N GLY A 407 -1.31 8.67 -30.25
CA GLY A 407 -1.98 7.44 -30.69
C GLY A 407 -3.11 7.03 -29.75
N ASN A 408 -4.22 6.52 -30.32
CA ASN A 408 -5.40 6.07 -29.57
C ASN A 408 -5.44 4.54 -29.37
N THR A 409 -4.42 3.83 -29.79
CA THR A 409 -4.33 2.38 -29.70
C THR A 409 -2.99 1.95 -29.13
N MET A 410 -3.02 0.86 -28.35
CA MET A 410 -1.83 0.31 -27.73
C MET A 410 -1.85 -1.23 -27.71
N SER A 411 -0.73 -1.83 -27.35
CA SER A 411 -0.65 -3.26 -27.11
C SER A 411 -1.34 -3.61 -25.80
N MET A 412 -2.06 -4.74 -25.77
CA MET A 412 -2.64 -5.30 -24.53
C MET A 412 -1.67 -6.23 -23.80
N ASN A 413 -0.42 -6.28 -24.22
CA ASN A 413 0.61 -7.04 -23.54
C ASN A 413 1.34 -6.13 -22.53
N PHE A 414 1.02 -6.30 -21.26
CA PHE A 414 1.63 -5.64 -20.11
C PHE A 414 2.67 -6.55 -19.42
N GLY A 415 3.32 -7.41 -20.17
CA GLY A 415 4.38 -8.30 -19.66
C GLY A 415 3.90 -9.22 -18.54
N PRO A 416 4.47 -9.14 -17.34
CA PRO A 416 4.13 -10.03 -16.22
C PRO A 416 2.65 -10.03 -15.82
N LEU A 417 1.91 -8.96 -16.08
CA LEU A 417 0.47 -8.91 -15.77
C LEU A 417 -0.38 -9.82 -16.70
N ASN A 418 0.12 -10.15 -17.89
CA ASN A 418 -0.60 -11.06 -18.79
C ASN A 418 -0.35 -12.53 -18.47
N LYS A 419 0.64 -12.85 -17.63
CA LYS A 419 0.92 -14.21 -17.19
C LYS A 419 -0.11 -14.69 -16.16
N SER A 420 -0.18 -16.00 -15.93
CA SER A 420 -0.91 -16.57 -14.79
C SER A 420 -0.39 -15.94 -13.47
N GLY A 421 -1.29 -15.63 -12.52
CA GLY A 421 -0.91 -14.94 -11.29
C GLY A 421 -0.52 -13.47 -11.45
N GLY A 422 -0.76 -12.86 -12.62
CA GLY A 422 -0.49 -11.44 -12.86
C GLY A 422 -1.27 -10.53 -11.90
N GLU A 423 -2.46 -10.93 -11.48
CA GLU A 423 -3.26 -10.23 -10.49
C GLU A 423 -2.61 -10.19 -9.10
N ARG A 424 -1.84 -11.22 -8.73
CA ARG A 424 -1.07 -11.26 -7.48
C ARG A 424 0.08 -10.27 -7.53
N ARG A 425 0.75 -10.16 -8.69
CA ARG A 425 1.81 -9.18 -8.94
C ARG A 425 1.30 -7.75 -8.83
N LEU A 426 0.15 -7.48 -9.44
CA LEU A 426 -0.50 -6.17 -9.31
C LEU A 426 -0.86 -5.86 -7.85
N ASN A 427 -1.46 -6.82 -7.14
CA ASN A 427 -1.80 -6.67 -5.73
C ASN A 427 -0.57 -6.31 -4.88
N VAL A 428 0.55 -7.01 -5.10
CA VAL A 428 1.80 -6.69 -4.41
C VAL A 428 2.24 -5.26 -4.69
N ALA A 429 2.27 -4.84 -5.97
CA ALA A 429 2.74 -3.51 -6.36
C ALA A 429 1.94 -2.37 -5.73
N ILE A 430 0.61 -2.47 -5.73
CA ILE A 430 -0.30 -1.42 -5.24
C ILE A 430 -0.49 -1.41 -3.71
N THR A 431 0.13 -2.35 -3.00
CA THR A 431 0.06 -2.43 -1.53
C THR A 431 1.40 -2.13 -0.83
N ARG A 432 2.35 -1.53 -1.55
CA ARG A 432 3.70 -1.23 -1.00
C ARG A 432 3.81 0.14 -0.34
N ALA A 433 2.83 1.03 -0.54
CA ALA A 433 2.84 2.37 0.03
C ALA A 433 2.25 2.39 1.44
N THR A 434 2.87 3.18 2.32
CA THR A 434 2.30 3.48 3.64
C THR A 434 1.52 4.80 3.64
N THR A 435 1.90 5.79 2.84
CA THR A 435 1.25 7.13 2.84
C THR A 435 0.71 7.57 1.49
N GLU A 436 1.34 7.23 0.36
CA GLU A 436 0.94 7.77 -0.94
C GLU A 436 1.36 6.87 -2.11
N ILE A 437 0.51 6.76 -3.12
CA ILE A 437 0.83 6.13 -4.41
C ILE A 437 0.65 7.16 -5.54
N LEU A 438 1.70 7.31 -6.37
CA LEU A 438 1.69 8.10 -7.59
C LEU A 438 1.75 7.15 -8.79
N VAL A 439 0.68 7.08 -9.56
CA VAL A 439 0.61 6.21 -10.75
C VAL A 439 0.96 7.02 -11.99
N PHE A 440 2.11 6.74 -12.59
CA PHE A 440 2.54 7.35 -13.85
C PHE A 440 2.10 6.47 -15.02
N VAL A 441 1.38 7.07 -15.97
CA VAL A 441 0.76 6.37 -17.09
C VAL A 441 0.77 7.21 -18.35
N SER A 442 0.97 6.55 -19.50
CA SER A 442 1.02 7.20 -20.82
C SER A 442 -0.17 6.85 -21.71
N PHE A 443 -1.27 6.37 -21.12
CA PHE A 443 -2.50 6.01 -21.83
C PHE A 443 -3.73 6.33 -20.97
N ASP A 444 -4.90 6.30 -21.60
CA ASP A 444 -6.19 6.39 -20.92
C ASP A 444 -6.74 4.99 -20.63
N SER A 445 -7.44 4.79 -19.53
CA SER A 445 -8.07 3.51 -19.20
C SER A 445 -9.02 3.01 -20.28
N SER A 446 -9.65 3.92 -21.07
CA SER A 446 -10.45 3.58 -22.23
C SER A 446 -9.67 2.88 -23.36
N MET A 447 -8.34 3.05 -23.42
CA MET A 447 -7.47 2.37 -24.38
C MET A 447 -7.23 0.90 -24.02
N ILE A 448 -7.52 0.49 -22.79
CA ILE A 448 -7.46 -0.93 -22.39
C ILE A 448 -8.69 -1.64 -22.90
N ASP A 449 -8.52 -2.37 -24.00
CA ASP A 449 -9.55 -3.17 -24.66
C ASP A 449 -9.57 -4.59 -24.09
N LEU A 450 -10.50 -4.86 -23.19
CA LEU A 450 -10.63 -6.16 -22.53
C LEU A 450 -11.07 -7.28 -23.50
N SER A 451 -11.58 -6.97 -24.70
CA SER A 451 -11.85 -7.99 -25.72
C SER A 451 -10.58 -8.59 -26.30
N ARG A 452 -9.43 -7.93 -26.14
CA ARG A 452 -8.12 -8.34 -26.65
C ARG A 452 -7.20 -8.95 -25.60
N SER A 453 -7.65 -9.07 -24.35
CA SER A 453 -6.89 -9.70 -23.26
C SER A 453 -7.85 -10.41 -22.31
N SER A 454 -7.57 -11.69 -22.05
CA SER A 454 -8.29 -12.51 -21.07
C SER A 454 -7.62 -12.49 -19.67
N ALA A 455 -6.52 -11.75 -19.52
CA ALA A 455 -5.79 -11.70 -18.26
C ALA A 455 -6.55 -10.87 -17.22
N LEU A 456 -6.86 -11.49 -16.09
CA LEU A 456 -7.57 -10.86 -14.96
C LEU A 456 -6.82 -9.61 -14.43
N ALA A 457 -5.50 -9.66 -14.42
CA ALA A 457 -4.69 -8.52 -13.99
C ALA A 457 -4.84 -7.30 -14.90
N VAL A 458 -5.08 -7.49 -16.20
CA VAL A 458 -5.31 -6.38 -17.16
C VAL A 458 -6.67 -5.75 -16.91
N GLU A 459 -7.68 -6.56 -16.60
CA GLU A 459 -8.99 -6.07 -16.15
C GLU A 459 -8.85 -5.26 -14.85
N HIS A 460 -8.15 -5.81 -13.86
CA HIS A 460 -7.91 -5.14 -12.58
C HIS A 460 -7.12 -3.83 -12.76
N LEU A 461 -6.09 -3.81 -13.62
CA LEU A 461 -5.34 -2.60 -13.94
C LEU A 461 -6.22 -1.50 -14.55
N LYS A 462 -7.18 -1.89 -15.40
CA LYS A 462 -8.14 -0.95 -15.98
C LYS A 462 -9.06 -0.31 -14.94
N HIS A 463 -9.41 -1.08 -13.90
CA HIS A 463 -10.33 -0.65 -12.84
C HIS A 463 -9.61 0.11 -11.72
N TYR A 464 -8.30 -0.09 -11.56
CA TYR A 464 -7.46 0.62 -10.62
C TYR A 464 -7.19 2.05 -11.10
#